data_1e1d34761ccfcfc0fb7c0a3daaf3383a
#
_entry.id   1e1d34761ccfcfc0fb7c0a3daaf3383a
#
_cell.length_a   1.000
_cell.length_b   1.000
_cell.length_c   1.000
_cell.angle_alpha   90.00
_cell.angle_beta   90.00
_cell.angle_gamma   90.00
#
_symmetry.space_group_name_H-M   'P 1'
#
loop_
_entity.id
_entity.type
_entity.pdbx_description
1 polymer ?
#
loop_
_entity_poly.entity_id
_entity_poly.type
_entity_poly.pdbx_seq_one_letter_code
_entity_poly.pdbx_strand_id
1 'polypeptide(L)'
;MEEWKEYKLEETTDFIAGYAFKSKDFGSYENKVVKIKDIQPPFVSIASIDGVNIHEYDISKLAKYLVYKNDFLLAMTGATIGKIGRYIYDKPVYLNQRVLKFMPKVGFDSDFIYYSLISDSFQKFIINHIDSDSAQPNISANTIGKYRLYIPDITIQKKISHALKVLDSKIELNRRINDNLKATAA
;
A
#
# COMPACT_ATOMS: atom_id res chain seq x y z
N MET A 1 30.35 10.69 -8.42
CA MET A 1 29.17 9.76 -8.41
C MET A 1 28.50 9.99 -7.06
N GLU A 2 27.23 10.33 -7.07
CA GLU A 2 26.45 10.46 -5.82
C GLU A 2 26.34 9.08 -5.17
N GLU A 3 26.67 9.02 -3.89
CA GLU A 3 26.77 7.77 -3.14
C GLU A 3 25.38 7.31 -2.71
N TRP A 4 24.96 6.11 -3.11
CA TRP A 4 23.77 5.46 -2.60
C TRP A 4 24.07 4.90 -1.22
N LYS A 5 23.23 5.25 -0.22
CA LYS A 5 23.38 4.78 1.15
C LYS A 5 22.40 3.67 1.44
N GLU A 6 22.87 2.66 2.15
CA GLU A 6 22.01 1.57 2.63
C GLU A 6 21.23 2.02 3.87
N TYR A 7 19.93 1.72 3.86
CA TYR A 7 19.01 1.95 4.97
C TYR A 7 18.16 0.70 5.21
N LYS A 8 17.78 0.47 6.45
CA LYS A 8 16.61 -0.38 6.73
C LYS A 8 15.35 0.44 6.45
N LEU A 9 14.29 -0.24 5.99
CA LEU A 9 13.04 0.43 5.67
C LEU A 9 12.44 1.18 6.87
N GLU A 10 12.58 0.66 8.09
CA GLU A 10 12.16 1.31 9.35
C GLU A 10 12.88 2.62 9.65
N GLU A 11 14.06 2.85 9.09
CA GLU A 11 14.80 4.10 9.24
C GLU A 11 14.22 5.20 8.36
N THR A 12 13.58 4.82 7.25
CA THR A 12 13.08 5.72 6.21
C THR A 12 11.56 5.92 6.23
N THR A 13 10.84 5.00 6.88
CA THR A 13 9.39 4.90 6.79
C THR A 13 8.80 4.43 8.11
N ASP A 14 7.77 5.11 8.57
CA ASP A 14 6.92 4.63 9.66
C ASP A 14 5.81 3.73 9.12
N PHE A 15 5.28 2.85 9.98
CA PHE A 15 4.28 1.86 9.59
C PHE A 15 3.04 1.95 10.49
N ILE A 16 1.86 1.81 9.90
CA ILE A 16 0.62 1.64 10.64
C ILE A 16 -0.08 0.38 10.13
N ALA A 17 -0.13 -0.65 10.98
CA ALA A 17 -1.07 -1.75 10.79
C ALA A 17 -2.47 -1.29 11.19
N GLY A 18 -3.48 -1.65 10.42
CA GLY A 18 -4.82 -1.15 10.59
C GLY A 18 -5.54 -1.60 11.86
N TYR A 19 -6.76 -1.14 12.02
CA TYR A 19 -7.58 -1.39 13.20
C TYR A 19 -8.33 -2.73 13.10
N ALA A 20 -8.46 -3.42 14.25
CA ALA A 20 -9.23 -4.65 14.37
C ALA A 20 -10.72 -4.36 14.62
N PHE A 21 -11.46 -4.02 13.56
CA PHE A 21 -12.91 -3.87 13.66
C PHE A 21 -13.58 -5.20 13.99
N LYS A 22 -14.64 -5.16 14.80
CA LYS A 22 -15.42 -6.34 15.15
C LYS A 22 -16.24 -6.81 13.94
N SER A 23 -16.35 -8.12 13.74
CA SER A 23 -17.05 -8.70 12.58
C SER A 23 -18.52 -8.25 12.48
N LYS A 24 -19.20 -8.06 13.62
CA LYS A 24 -20.59 -7.60 13.69
C LYS A 24 -20.81 -6.16 13.19
N ASP A 25 -19.75 -5.36 13.13
CA ASP A 25 -19.84 -3.95 12.78
C ASP A 25 -19.67 -3.70 11.27
N PHE A 26 -19.36 -4.75 10.50
CA PHE A 26 -19.28 -4.64 9.04
C PHE A 26 -20.67 -4.73 8.39
N GLY A 27 -20.86 -3.95 7.31
CA GLY A 27 -22.11 -3.92 6.55
C GLY A 27 -22.15 -2.79 5.52
N SER A 28 -23.36 -2.40 5.11
CA SER A 28 -23.58 -1.33 4.13
C SER A 28 -23.54 0.07 4.78
N TYR A 29 -22.40 0.42 5.35
CA TYR A 29 -22.19 1.72 5.98
C TYR A 29 -21.38 2.67 5.09
N GLU A 30 -21.48 3.97 5.39
CA GLU A 30 -20.78 5.02 4.64
C GLU A 30 -19.27 4.99 4.88
N ASN A 31 -18.86 4.76 6.12
CA ASN A 31 -17.44 4.63 6.46
C ASN A 31 -16.89 3.34 5.90
N LYS A 32 -15.93 3.43 4.97
CA LYS A 32 -15.37 2.30 4.25
C LYS A 32 -14.07 1.82 4.88
N VAL A 33 -13.77 0.52 4.72
CA VAL A 33 -12.58 -0.12 5.31
C VAL A 33 -11.84 -0.94 4.26
N VAL A 34 -10.58 -0.59 3.99
CA VAL A 34 -9.71 -1.39 3.11
C VAL A 34 -9.28 -2.66 3.83
N LYS A 35 -9.53 -3.79 3.19
CA LYS A 35 -9.09 -5.13 3.60
C LYS A 35 -8.06 -5.67 2.60
N ILE A 36 -7.41 -6.78 2.95
CA ILE A 36 -6.40 -7.41 2.08
C ILE A 36 -6.93 -7.77 0.68
N LYS A 37 -8.22 -8.13 0.55
CA LYS A 37 -8.88 -8.44 -0.73
C LYS A 37 -8.95 -7.24 -1.68
N ASP A 38 -8.97 -6.03 -1.12
CA ASP A 38 -9.13 -4.79 -1.86
C ASP A 38 -7.81 -4.28 -2.44
N ILE A 39 -6.67 -4.88 -2.04
CA ILE A 39 -5.35 -4.55 -2.61
C ILE A 39 -5.16 -5.32 -3.91
N GLN A 40 -5.37 -4.62 -5.02
CA GLN A 40 -5.30 -5.14 -6.39
C GLN A 40 -4.27 -4.31 -7.18
N PRO A 41 -2.98 -4.69 -7.13
CA PRO A 41 -1.91 -3.89 -7.73
C PRO A 41 -2.21 -3.49 -9.18
N PRO A 42 -1.87 -2.26 -9.55
CA PRO A 42 -1.11 -1.25 -8.80
C PRO A 42 -1.95 -0.41 -7.83
N PHE A 43 -3.26 -0.64 -7.73
CA PHE A 43 -4.18 0.19 -6.95
C PHE A 43 -4.91 -0.58 -5.85
N VAL A 44 -5.53 0.18 -4.96
CA VAL A 44 -6.57 -0.32 -4.05
C VAL A 44 -7.91 -0.20 -4.78
N SER A 45 -8.66 -1.29 -4.87
CA SER A 45 -10.00 -1.31 -5.47
C SER A 45 -11.06 -0.94 -4.43
N ILE A 46 -12.01 -0.09 -4.80
CA ILE A 46 -13.17 0.22 -3.95
C ILE A 46 -14.47 -0.42 -4.46
N ALA A 47 -14.42 -1.23 -5.52
CA ALA A 47 -15.61 -1.80 -6.16
C ALA A 47 -16.44 -2.68 -5.21
N SER A 48 -15.81 -3.37 -4.27
CA SER A 48 -16.47 -4.24 -3.28
C SER A 48 -16.00 -3.97 -1.85
N ILE A 49 -15.64 -2.71 -1.56
CA ILE A 49 -15.13 -2.32 -0.25
C ILE A 49 -16.24 -2.37 0.80
N ASP A 50 -15.97 -3.00 1.92
CA ASP A 50 -16.93 -3.12 3.01
C ASP A 50 -17.07 -1.79 3.78
N GLY A 51 -18.28 -1.51 4.28
CA GLY A 51 -18.53 -0.43 5.22
C GLY A 51 -18.37 -0.90 6.67
N VAL A 52 -18.20 0.03 7.59
CA VAL A 52 -18.15 -0.24 9.03
C VAL A 52 -18.97 0.76 9.83
N ASN A 53 -19.71 0.27 10.81
CA ASN A 53 -20.37 1.10 11.83
C ASN A 53 -19.32 1.53 12.86
N ILE A 54 -19.09 2.84 12.97
CA ILE A 54 -18.07 3.41 13.87
C ILE A 54 -18.67 4.10 15.11
N HIS A 55 -19.99 4.01 15.32
CA HIS A 55 -20.67 4.73 16.42
C HIS A 55 -20.15 4.36 17.82
N GLU A 56 -19.75 3.10 18.02
CA GLU A 56 -19.20 2.61 19.30
C GLU A 56 -17.70 2.80 19.45
N TYR A 57 -17.04 3.43 18.47
CA TYR A 57 -15.57 3.59 18.46
C TYR A 57 -15.16 5.02 18.80
N ASP A 58 -14.05 5.15 19.47
CA ASP A 58 -13.39 6.44 19.71
C ASP A 58 -12.79 6.98 18.42
N ILE A 59 -13.44 7.97 17.82
CA ILE A 59 -13.06 8.56 16.53
C ILE A 59 -11.64 9.14 16.59
N SER A 60 -11.24 9.71 17.73
CA SER A 60 -9.89 10.26 17.89
C SER A 60 -8.81 9.18 17.76
N LYS A 61 -9.08 8.00 18.30
CA LYS A 61 -8.18 6.83 18.15
C LYS A 61 -8.22 6.21 16.76
N LEU A 62 -9.37 6.31 16.06
CA LEU A 62 -9.48 5.80 14.70
C LEU A 62 -8.80 6.70 13.66
N ALA A 63 -8.61 7.99 13.94
CA ALA A 63 -8.06 8.95 12.99
C ALA A 63 -6.70 8.52 12.40
N LYS A 64 -5.82 7.88 13.19
CA LYS A 64 -4.52 7.38 12.71
C LYS A 64 -4.62 6.27 11.68
N TYR A 65 -5.76 5.56 11.62
CA TYR A 65 -5.99 4.47 10.68
C TYR A 65 -6.68 4.92 9.39
N LEU A 66 -6.85 6.22 9.18
CA LEU A 66 -7.35 6.75 7.92
C LEU A 66 -6.30 6.61 6.82
N VAL A 67 -6.78 6.23 5.66
CA VAL A 67 -6.03 6.13 4.40
C VAL A 67 -6.48 7.28 3.53
N TYR A 68 -5.52 8.03 3.02
CA TYR A 68 -5.75 9.18 2.16
C TYR A 68 -5.22 8.91 0.75
N LYS A 69 -5.64 9.74 -0.19
CA LYS A 69 -5.13 9.70 -1.56
C LYS A 69 -3.61 9.74 -1.61
N ASN A 70 -3.03 8.87 -2.42
CA ASN A 70 -1.61 8.59 -2.57
C ASN A 70 -0.96 7.76 -1.47
N ASP A 71 -1.64 7.42 -0.38
CA ASP A 71 -1.15 6.38 0.52
C ASP A 71 -0.98 5.06 -0.24
N PHE A 72 0.04 4.28 0.12
CA PHE A 72 0.23 2.95 -0.42
C PHE A 72 0.22 1.91 0.71
N LEU A 73 -0.39 0.79 0.40
CA LEU A 73 -0.80 -0.23 1.37
C LEU A 73 -0.26 -1.59 0.96
N LEU A 74 0.08 -2.42 1.95
CA LEU A 74 0.52 -3.80 1.75
C LEU A 74 -0.40 -4.77 2.47
N ALA A 75 -0.76 -5.87 1.81
CA ALA A 75 -1.45 -6.99 2.42
C ALA A 75 -0.46 -7.85 3.21
N MET A 76 -0.68 -8.01 4.54
CA MET A 76 0.23 -8.73 5.42
C MET A 76 -0.08 -10.22 5.55
N THR A 77 -1.22 -10.69 5.06
CA THR A 77 -1.66 -12.09 5.29
C THR A 77 -2.39 -12.70 4.10
N GLY A 78 -2.49 -14.02 4.10
CA GLY A 78 -3.31 -14.81 3.18
C GLY A 78 -2.78 -14.85 1.75
N ALA A 79 -3.62 -15.22 0.78
CA ALA A 79 -3.25 -15.38 -0.62
C ALA A 79 -2.81 -14.07 -1.32
N THR A 80 -3.03 -12.93 -0.67
CA THR A 80 -2.65 -11.61 -1.18
C THR A 80 -1.40 -11.04 -0.50
N ILE A 81 -0.75 -11.80 0.37
CA ILE A 81 0.45 -11.37 1.11
C ILE A 81 1.50 -10.79 0.16
N GLY A 82 2.09 -9.66 0.55
CA GLY A 82 3.08 -8.95 -0.25
C GLY A 82 2.53 -8.07 -1.36
N LYS A 83 1.24 -8.17 -1.72
CA LYS A 83 0.63 -7.26 -2.70
C LYS A 83 0.62 -5.83 -2.16
N ILE A 84 1.04 -4.89 -3.01
CA ILE A 84 1.03 -3.46 -2.70
C ILE A 84 0.12 -2.74 -3.68
N GLY A 85 -0.74 -1.85 -3.16
CA GLY A 85 -1.61 -1.00 -3.96
C GLY A 85 -1.63 0.43 -3.46
N ARG A 86 -1.73 1.38 -4.38
CA ARG A 86 -1.87 2.81 -4.08
C ARG A 86 -3.35 3.17 -3.99
N TYR A 87 -3.72 3.93 -2.96
CA TYR A 87 -5.06 4.49 -2.82
C TYR A 87 -5.17 5.79 -3.64
N ILE A 88 -6.08 5.82 -4.60
CA ILE A 88 -6.16 6.92 -5.59
C ILE A 88 -7.42 7.79 -5.45
N TYR A 89 -8.29 7.51 -4.49
CA TYR A 89 -9.57 8.18 -4.32
C TYR A 89 -9.49 9.33 -3.33
N ASP A 90 -10.35 10.34 -3.51
CA ASP A 90 -10.35 11.55 -2.66
C ASP A 90 -11.01 11.32 -1.30
N LYS A 91 -12.05 10.44 -1.23
CA LYS A 91 -12.74 10.12 0.04
C LYS A 91 -11.86 9.19 0.88
N PRO A 92 -11.49 9.58 2.12
CA PRO A 92 -10.69 8.72 2.97
C PRO A 92 -11.45 7.47 3.41
N VAL A 93 -10.70 6.41 3.72
CA VAL A 93 -11.22 5.12 4.20
C VAL A 93 -10.42 4.62 5.39
N TYR A 94 -10.97 3.72 6.18
CA TYR A 94 -10.24 3.12 7.30
C TYR A 94 -9.37 1.94 6.85
N LEU A 95 -8.34 1.66 7.61
CA LEU A 95 -7.39 0.58 7.40
C LEU A 95 -7.71 -0.61 8.30
N ASN A 96 -7.91 -1.80 7.74
CA ASN A 96 -8.12 -3.04 8.50
C ASN A 96 -6.80 -3.62 9.03
N GLN A 97 -6.85 -4.33 10.17
CA GLN A 97 -5.72 -4.87 10.94
C GLN A 97 -4.68 -5.68 10.15
N ARG A 98 -5.05 -6.26 9.01
CA ARG A 98 -4.15 -7.09 8.18
C ARG A 98 -3.58 -6.36 6.98
N VAL A 99 -3.76 -5.06 6.96
CA VAL A 99 -3.22 -4.16 5.94
C VAL A 99 -2.25 -3.19 6.60
N LEU A 100 -1.08 -3.01 6.02
CA LEU A 100 -0.05 -2.09 6.46
C LEU A 100 -0.05 -0.84 5.59
N LYS A 101 -0.08 0.33 6.21
CA LYS A 101 0.16 1.62 5.56
C LYS A 101 1.60 2.05 5.80
N PHE A 102 2.26 2.53 4.75
CA PHE A 102 3.59 3.11 4.81
C PHE A 102 3.50 4.63 4.88
N MET A 103 4.32 5.23 5.74
CA MET A 103 4.41 6.68 5.91
C MET A 103 5.89 7.09 5.83
N PRO A 104 6.40 7.40 4.62
CA PRO A 104 7.77 7.83 4.44
C PRO A 104 8.09 9.06 5.27
N LYS A 105 9.24 9.04 5.95
CA LYS A 105 9.70 10.12 6.84
C LYS A 105 10.21 11.30 6.02
N VAL A 106 10.32 12.45 6.68
CA VAL A 106 10.91 13.65 6.08
C VAL A 106 12.32 13.33 5.56
N GLY A 107 12.64 13.77 4.34
CA GLY A 107 13.92 13.48 3.66
C GLY A 107 13.86 12.28 2.71
N PHE A 108 12.76 11.54 2.67
CA PHE A 108 12.55 10.42 1.76
C PHE A 108 11.34 10.67 0.84
N ASP A 109 11.53 10.47 -0.45
CA ASP A 109 10.45 10.64 -1.44
C ASP A 109 9.48 9.47 -1.39
N SER A 110 8.20 9.77 -1.18
CA SER A 110 7.15 8.75 -1.02
C SER A 110 7.00 7.86 -2.26
N ASP A 111 7.12 8.43 -3.45
CA ASP A 111 7.01 7.67 -4.69
C ASP A 111 8.25 6.80 -4.91
N PHE A 112 9.45 7.29 -4.56
CA PHE A 112 10.68 6.49 -4.60
C PHE A 112 10.58 5.26 -3.69
N ILE A 113 10.12 5.43 -2.45
CA ILE A 113 9.89 4.32 -1.52
C ILE A 113 8.86 3.35 -2.10
N TYR A 114 7.74 3.85 -2.62
CA TYR A 114 6.72 3.01 -3.26
C TYR A 114 7.31 2.14 -4.38
N TYR A 115 8.07 2.74 -5.31
CA TYR A 115 8.69 2.00 -6.42
C TYR A 115 9.74 1.00 -5.94
N SER A 116 10.46 1.32 -4.88
CA SER A 116 11.40 0.38 -4.26
C SER A 116 10.68 -0.85 -3.68
N LEU A 117 9.49 -0.68 -3.12
CA LEU A 117 8.70 -1.75 -2.49
C LEU A 117 7.91 -2.61 -3.50
N ILE A 118 7.61 -2.12 -4.69
CA ILE A 118 7.01 -2.97 -5.74
C ILE A 118 8.04 -3.73 -6.57
N SER A 119 9.34 -3.57 -6.27
CA SER A 119 10.43 -4.25 -6.97
C SER A 119 10.47 -5.75 -6.66
N ASP A 120 11.05 -6.52 -7.59
CA ASP A 120 11.28 -7.96 -7.41
C ASP A 120 12.11 -8.27 -6.17
N SER A 121 13.06 -7.40 -5.81
CA SER A 121 13.90 -7.56 -4.62
C SER A 121 13.06 -7.58 -3.34
N PHE A 122 12.13 -6.64 -3.20
CA PHE A 122 11.24 -6.60 -2.04
C PHE A 122 10.27 -7.79 -2.04
N GLN A 123 9.72 -8.16 -3.20
CA GLN A 123 8.83 -9.32 -3.29
C GLN A 123 9.54 -10.62 -2.90
N LYS A 124 10.78 -10.82 -3.33
CA LYS A 124 11.62 -11.95 -2.87
C LYS A 124 11.88 -11.90 -1.37
N PHE A 125 12.15 -10.71 -0.82
CA PHE A 125 12.31 -10.55 0.62
C PHE A 125 11.03 -10.97 1.37
N ILE A 126 9.84 -10.52 0.94
CA ILE A 126 8.56 -10.93 1.54
C ILE A 126 8.43 -12.45 1.53
N ILE A 127 8.60 -13.10 0.36
CA ILE A 127 8.45 -14.55 0.20
C ILE A 127 9.37 -15.32 1.15
N ASN A 128 10.61 -14.86 1.31
CA ASN A 128 11.62 -15.52 2.16
C ASN A 128 11.39 -15.30 3.67
N HIS A 129 10.50 -14.39 4.07
CA HIS A 129 10.25 -14.04 5.47
C HIS A 129 8.78 -14.22 5.89
N ILE A 130 7.99 -14.87 5.05
CA ILE A 130 6.62 -15.29 5.41
C ILE A 130 6.74 -16.35 6.51
N ASP A 131 5.99 -16.16 7.60
CA ASP A 131 5.78 -17.20 8.60
C ASP A 131 4.86 -18.28 7.99
N SER A 132 5.49 -19.37 7.53
CA SER A 132 4.82 -20.52 6.90
C SER A 132 4.31 -21.54 7.91
N ASP A 133 4.73 -21.46 9.17
CA ASP A 133 4.36 -22.42 10.21
C ASP A 133 2.95 -22.18 10.75
N SER A 134 2.34 -21.04 10.43
CA SER A 134 0.97 -20.72 10.77
C SER A 134 -0.01 -21.25 9.71
N ALA A 135 -1.21 -21.65 10.13
CA ALA A 135 -2.30 -22.08 9.23
C ALA A 135 -2.66 -21.01 8.17
N GLN A 136 -2.27 -19.77 8.39
CA GLN A 136 -2.42 -18.66 7.44
C GLN A 136 -1.09 -17.92 7.32
N PRO A 137 -0.46 -17.90 6.13
CA PRO A 137 0.78 -17.16 5.89
C PRO A 137 0.66 -15.71 6.36
N ASN A 138 1.67 -15.21 7.06
CA ASN A 138 1.69 -13.88 7.64
C ASN A 138 3.09 -13.28 7.61
N ILE A 139 3.17 -11.95 7.52
CA ILE A 139 4.42 -11.20 7.72
C ILE A 139 4.16 -10.01 8.63
N SER A 140 5.07 -9.78 9.58
CA SER A 140 4.92 -8.68 10.54
C SER A 140 5.48 -7.36 10.00
N ALA A 141 4.96 -6.22 10.49
CA ALA A 141 5.52 -4.90 10.20
C ALA A 141 6.99 -4.79 10.64
N ASN A 142 7.36 -5.43 11.77
CA ASN A 142 8.73 -5.47 12.26
C ASN A 142 9.66 -6.22 11.28
N THR A 143 9.21 -7.33 10.71
CA THR A 143 9.96 -8.05 9.68
C THR A 143 10.13 -7.20 8.41
N ILE A 144 9.05 -6.55 7.95
CA ILE A 144 9.06 -5.65 6.80
C ILE A 144 10.05 -4.50 7.03
N GLY A 145 10.08 -3.92 8.24
CA GLY A 145 10.98 -2.84 8.59
C GLY A 145 12.47 -3.17 8.46
N LYS A 146 12.83 -4.46 8.53
CA LYS A 146 14.24 -4.93 8.37
C LYS A 146 14.70 -5.02 6.91
N TYR A 147 13.81 -4.86 5.93
CA TYR A 147 14.20 -4.83 4.53
C TYR A 147 15.24 -3.73 4.29
N ARG A 148 16.31 -4.08 3.57
CA ARG A 148 17.39 -3.14 3.24
C ARG A 148 17.22 -2.63 1.83
N LEU A 149 17.35 -1.32 1.67
CA LEU A 149 17.27 -0.65 0.39
C LEU A 149 18.36 0.41 0.28
N TYR A 150 18.81 0.65 -0.97
CA TYR A 150 19.80 1.69 -1.28
C TYR A 150 19.07 2.94 -1.73
N ILE A 151 19.39 4.08 -1.13
CA ILE A 151 18.69 5.34 -1.35
C ILE A 151 19.72 6.44 -1.68
N PRO A 152 19.57 7.14 -2.81
CA PRO A 152 20.38 8.31 -3.15
C PRO A 152 19.88 9.56 -2.41
N ASP A 153 20.49 10.72 -2.66
CA ASP A 153 19.95 11.98 -2.17
C ASP A 153 18.52 12.25 -2.68
N ILE A 154 17.81 13.15 -1.97
CA ILE A 154 16.39 13.43 -2.22
C ILE A 154 16.12 13.97 -3.64
N THR A 155 17.09 14.66 -4.24
CA THR A 155 16.97 15.21 -5.60
C THR A 155 16.91 14.09 -6.63
N ILE A 156 17.77 13.09 -6.46
CA ILE A 156 17.82 11.89 -7.33
C ILE A 156 16.60 11.02 -7.10
N GLN A 157 16.17 10.81 -5.84
CA GLN A 157 14.93 10.09 -5.54
C GLN A 157 13.76 10.68 -6.35
N LYS A 158 13.57 12.00 -6.29
CA LYS A 158 12.50 12.70 -7.01
C LYS A 158 12.62 12.58 -8.54
N LYS A 159 13.82 12.62 -9.10
CA LYS A 159 14.03 12.42 -10.54
C LYS A 159 13.63 11.02 -10.97
N ILE A 160 14.05 10.00 -10.22
CA ILE A 160 13.73 8.61 -10.50
C ILE A 160 12.22 8.37 -10.39
N SER A 161 11.61 8.78 -9.28
CA SER A 161 10.18 8.57 -9.05
C SER A 161 9.33 9.32 -10.08
N HIS A 162 9.72 10.53 -10.48
CA HIS A 162 9.03 11.27 -11.53
C HIS A 162 9.06 10.53 -12.89
N ALA A 163 10.22 10.02 -13.29
CA ALA A 163 10.35 9.26 -14.53
C ALA A 163 9.45 8.01 -14.52
N LEU A 164 9.43 7.26 -13.41
CA LEU A 164 8.58 6.09 -13.25
C LEU A 164 7.08 6.43 -13.27
N LYS A 165 6.67 7.52 -12.61
CA LYS A 165 5.28 8.01 -12.64
C LYS A 165 4.82 8.39 -14.04
N VAL A 166 5.69 8.99 -14.85
CA VAL A 166 5.37 9.31 -16.25
C VAL A 166 5.13 8.02 -17.06
N LEU A 167 5.93 6.99 -16.83
CA LEU A 167 5.74 5.69 -17.47
C LEU A 167 4.42 5.03 -17.04
N ASP A 168 4.13 4.99 -15.74
CA ASP A 168 2.87 4.45 -15.22
C ASP A 168 1.65 5.19 -15.79
N SER A 169 1.73 6.52 -15.89
CA SER A 169 0.66 7.34 -16.47
C SER A 169 0.42 7.00 -17.93
N LYS A 170 1.48 6.74 -18.70
CA LYS A 170 1.37 6.30 -20.11
C LYS A 170 0.76 4.91 -20.23
N ILE A 171 1.17 3.97 -19.38
CA ILE A 171 0.63 2.61 -19.34
C ILE A 171 -0.88 2.66 -19.05
N GLU A 172 -1.29 3.45 -18.07
CA GLU A 172 -2.70 3.61 -17.70
C GLU A 172 -3.52 4.26 -18.83
N LEU A 173 -2.97 5.30 -19.47
CA LEU A 173 -3.62 5.94 -20.63
C LEU A 173 -3.82 4.94 -21.78
N ASN A 174 -2.79 4.16 -22.09
CA ASN A 174 -2.87 3.15 -23.15
C ASN A 174 -3.89 2.06 -22.83
N ARG A 175 -4.01 1.63 -21.57
CA ARG A 175 -5.04 0.68 -21.13
C ARG A 175 -6.44 1.25 -21.37
N ARG A 176 -6.70 2.49 -20.95
CA ARG A 176 -8.00 3.16 -21.19
C ARG A 176 -8.32 3.30 -22.67
N ILE A 177 -7.35 3.66 -23.50
CA ILE A 177 -7.52 3.72 -24.96
C ILE A 177 -7.92 2.35 -25.50
N ASN A 178 -7.21 1.30 -25.12
CA ASN A 178 -7.50 -0.07 -25.57
C ASN A 178 -8.90 -0.54 -25.12
N ASP A 179 -9.30 -0.23 -23.88
CA ASP A 179 -10.62 -0.59 -23.38
C ASP A 179 -11.73 0.14 -24.13
N ASN A 180 -11.54 1.43 -24.41
CA ASN A 180 -12.48 2.21 -25.24
C ASN A 180 -12.58 1.68 -26.67
N LEU A 181 -11.44 1.34 -27.30
CA LEU A 181 -11.43 0.76 -28.65
C LEU A 181 -12.16 -0.59 -28.69
N LYS A 182 -11.97 -1.46 -27.71
CA LYS A 182 -12.70 -2.72 -27.58
C LYS A 182 -14.20 -2.49 -27.42
N ALA A 183 -14.61 -1.55 -26.57
CA ALA A 183 -16.01 -1.20 -26.37
C ALA A 183 -16.68 -0.60 -27.64
N THR A 184 -15.91 0.07 -28.49
CA THR A 184 -16.43 0.67 -29.73
C THR A 184 -16.51 -0.37 -30.88
N ALA A 185 -15.70 -1.43 -30.80
CA ALA A 185 -15.63 -2.48 -31.84
C ALA A 185 -16.61 -3.65 -31.58
N ALA A 186 -17.29 -3.68 -30.43
CA ALA A 186 -18.28 -4.69 -30.02
C ALA A 186 -19.70 -4.22 -30.29
#